data_6020f68740038011126c5777e3f9042b
#
_entry.id   6020f68740038011126c5777e3f9042b
#
_cell.length_a   1.000
_cell.length_b   1.000
_cell.length_c   1.000
_cell.angle_alpha   90.00
_cell.angle_beta   90.00
_cell.angle_gamma   90.00
#
_symmetry.space_group_name_H-M   'P 1'
#
loop_
_entity.id
_entity.type
_entity.pdbx_description
1 polymer ?
#
loop_
_entity_poly.entity_id
_entity_poly.type
_entity_poly.pdbx_seq_one_letter_code
_entity_poly.pdbx_strand_id
1 'polypeptide(L)'
;VTYPDPYSRPAPDRFIRRWLVITGCIAALMLLWQFLPAIEAWFSPHETQERTVTPRGDLAADEKTTIELFEKSRGSVVYITTAQLVRHVWSRNVFSVPRGTGSGFIWDDAGHVVTNFHVIQGASSATVKLADGRDYQAALVGASPAHDIAVLKIGVGFKRPPAVPVGTSADLKVG
;
A
#
# COMPACT_ATOMS: atom_id res chain seq x y z
N VAL A 1 8.75 -15.28 93.09
CA VAL A 1 9.64 -16.14 92.27
C VAL A 1 8.98 -16.36 90.95
N THR A 2 9.50 -15.65 89.93
CA THR A 2 8.99 -15.74 88.57
C THR A 2 9.74 -16.85 87.85
N TYR A 3 9.03 -17.90 87.49
CA TYR A 3 9.56 -19.04 86.75
C TYR A 3 9.79 -18.61 85.26
N PRO A 4 10.95 -18.86 84.68
CA PRO A 4 11.17 -18.55 83.27
C PRO A 4 10.38 -19.57 82.43
N ASP A 5 9.69 -19.04 81.44
CA ASP A 5 8.88 -19.76 80.44
C ASP A 5 9.81 -20.65 79.57
N PRO A 6 9.69 -22.03 79.63
CA PRO A 6 10.56 -22.92 78.87
C PRO A 6 10.30 -22.94 77.38
N TYR A 7 9.33 -22.20 76.87
CA TYR A 7 8.94 -22.14 75.41
C TYR A 7 9.32 -20.87 74.71
N SER A 8 10.10 -19.95 75.37
CA SER A 8 10.59 -18.78 74.70
C SER A 8 11.64 -19.15 73.63
N ARG A 9 11.24 -19.25 72.38
CA ARG A 9 12.18 -19.43 71.28
C ARG A 9 13.05 -18.15 71.15
N PRO A 10 14.39 -18.28 71.14
CA PRO A 10 15.23 -17.12 70.94
C PRO A 10 14.95 -16.51 69.57
N ALA A 11 14.79 -15.21 69.53
CA ALA A 11 14.65 -14.48 68.26
C ALA A 11 15.90 -14.76 67.40
N PRO A 12 15.74 -15.08 66.12
CA PRO A 12 16.89 -15.36 65.26
C PRO A 12 17.81 -14.16 65.22
N ASP A 13 19.08 -14.41 65.55
CA ASP A 13 20.13 -13.38 65.60
C ASP A 13 20.11 -12.58 64.31
N ARG A 14 20.30 -11.26 64.44
CA ARG A 14 20.34 -10.30 63.33
C ARG A 14 21.32 -10.74 62.23
N PHE A 15 22.29 -11.51 62.57
CA PHE A 15 23.29 -12.08 61.69
C PHE A 15 22.69 -13.18 60.79
N ILE A 16 21.95 -14.13 61.31
CA ILE A 16 21.26 -15.20 60.56
C ILE A 16 20.24 -14.62 59.60
N ARG A 17 19.51 -13.58 60.01
CA ARG A 17 18.52 -12.92 59.19
C ARG A 17 19.15 -12.17 58.00
N ARG A 18 20.34 -11.55 58.20
CA ARG A 18 21.10 -10.92 57.09
C ARG A 18 21.60 -11.96 56.07
N TRP A 19 22.14 -13.08 56.55
CA TRP A 19 22.58 -14.18 55.67
C TRP A 19 21.43 -14.79 54.86
N LEU A 20 20.27 -15.00 55.45
CA LEU A 20 19.07 -15.47 54.72
C LEU A 20 18.60 -14.52 53.66
N VAL A 21 18.68 -13.22 53.91
CA VAL A 21 18.35 -12.21 52.89
C VAL A 21 19.39 -12.22 51.76
N ILE A 22 20.66 -12.28 52.06
CA ILE A 22 21.72 -12.29 51.05
C ILE A 22 21.62 -13.55 50.17
N THR A 23 21.44 -14.74 50.77
CA THR A 23 21.28 -15.99 50.03
C THR A 23 20.01 -15.98 49.18
N GLY A 24 18.91 -15.42 49.68
CA GLY A 24 17.68 -15.22 48.95
C GLY A 24 17.83 -14.32 47.74
N CYS A 25 18.55 -13.20 47.91
CA CYS A 25 18.85 -12.27 46.79
C CYS A 25 19.73 -12.93 45.71
N ILE A 26 20.75 -13.68 46.13
CA ILE A 26 21.64 -14.43 45.19
C ILE A 26 20.84 -15.48 44.42
N ALA A 27 20.00 -16.24 45.12
CA ALA A 27 19.13 -17.24 44.48
C ALA A 27 18.15 -16.60 43.49
N ALA A 28 17.54 -15.44 43.83
CA ALA A 28 16.66 -14.69 42.96
C ALA A 28 17.40 -14.17 41.73
N LEU A 29 18.62 -13.65 41.86
CA LEU A 29 19.48 -13.20 40.77
C LEU A 29 19.86 -14.35 39.83
N MET A 30 20.20 -15.53 40.38
CA MET A 30 20.50 -16.72 39.58
C MET A 30 19.28 -17.20 38.80
N LEU A 31 18.08 -17.17 39.40
CA LEU A 31 16.83 -17.48 38.70
C LEU A 31 16.54 -16.48 37.61
N LEU A 32 16.74 -15.19 37.89
CA LEU A 32 16.55 -14.15 36.87
C LEU A 32 17.47 -14.34 35.67
N TRP A 33 18.73 -14.72 35.91
CA TRP A 33 19.70 -14.98 34.84
C TRP A 33 19.30 -16.19 33.98
N GLN A 34 18.65 -17.20 34.54
CA GLN A 34 18.16 -18.35 33.76
C GLN A 34 17.03 -17.97 32.79
N PHE A 35 16.27 -16.91 33.11
CA PHE A 35 15.17 -16.44 32.25
C PHE A 35 15.61 -15.39 31.19
N LEU A 36 16.78 -14.77 31.36
CA LEU A 36 17.30 -13.78 30.38
C LEU A 36 17.37 -14.31 28.94
N PRO A 37 17.92 -15.53 28.66
CA PRO A 37 17.98 -16.03 27.29
C PRO A 37 16.60 -16.33 26.70
N ALA A 38 15.62 -16.69 27.52
CA ALA A 38 14.25 -16.91 27.05
C ALA A 38 13.55 -15.58 26.64
N ILE A 39 13.87 -14.50 27.37
CA ILE A 39 13.36 -13.16 27.04
C ILE A 39 14.04 -12.64 25.77
N GLU A 40 15.33 -12.81 25.61
CA GLU A 40 16.05 -12.44 24.38
C GLU A 40 15.54 -13.22 23.16
N ALA A 41 15.23 -14.51 23.31
CA ALA A 41 14.65 -15.32 22.24
C ALA A 41 13.26 -14.81 21.81
N TRP A 42 12.49 -14.20 22.71
CA TRP A 42 11.16 -13.65 22.39
C TRP A 42 11.24 -12.29 21.69
N PHE A 43 12.28 -11.52 21.97
CA PHE A 43 12.52 -10.21 21.31
C PHE A 43 13.49 -10.29 20.14
N SER A 44 14.11 -11.45 19.88
CA SER A 44 14.94 -11.64 18.70
C SER A 44 14.05 -11.51 17.44
N PRO A 45 14.33 -10.58 16.53
CA PRO A 45 13.63 -10.54 15.25
C PRO A 45 13.79 -11.93 14.61
N HIS A 46 12.69 -12.57 14.27
CA HIS A 46 12.75 -13.75 13.42
C HIS A 46 13.54 -13.33 12.18
N GLU A 47 14.75 -13.86 12.03
CA GLU A 47 15.48 -13.75 10.77
C GLU A 47 14.57 -14.40 9.72
N THR A 48 13.88 -13.54 8.99
CA THR A 48 13.11 -13.94 7.82
C THR A 48 14.15 -14.45 6.83
N GLN A 49 14.33 -15.76 6.75
CA GLN A 49 15.17 -16.36 5.71
C GLN A 49 14.69 -15.81 4.37
N GLU A 50 15.54 -15.03 3.74
CA GLU A 50 15.28 -14.57 2.38
C GLU A 50 15.00 -15.79 1.52
N ARG A 51 13.78 -15.85 1.01
CA ARG A 51 13.37 -16.92 0.12
C ARG A 51 14.21 -16.80 -1.13
N THR A 52 15.15 -17.72 -1.33
CA THR A 52 15.87 -17.84 -2.60
C THR A 52 14.86 -18.09 -3.70
N VAL A 53 14.58 -17.04 -4.48
CA VAL A 53 13.76 -17.16 -5.68
C VAL A 53 14.60 -17.88 -6.72
N THR A 54 14.28 -19.13 -7.01
CA THR A 54 14.88 -19.85 -8.13
C THR A 54 14.49 -19.12 -9.41
N PRO A 55 15.43 -18.67 -10.24
CA PRO A 55 15.10 -18.06 -11.51
C PRO A 55 14.22 -19.03 -12.30
N ARG A 56 13.08 -18.55 -12.82
CA ARG A 56 12.32 -19.32 -13.80
C ARG A 56 13.24 -19.63 -14.97
N GLY A 57 13.16 -20.85 -15.48
CA GLY A 57 13.78 -21.21 -16.74
C GLY A 57 13.28 -20.35 -17.91
N ASP A 58 13.61 -20.70 -19.13
CA ASP A 58 13.15 -19.96 -20.30
C ASP A 58 11.62 -19.81 -20.30
N LEU A 59 11.19 -18.55 -20.48
CA LEU A 59 9.77 -18.20 -20.55
C LEU A 59 9.10 -18.92 -21.73
N ALA A 60 7.91 -19.44 -21.54
CA ALA A 60 7.08 -19.97 -22.62
C ALA A 60 6.77 -18.89 -23.67
N ALA A 61 6.46 -19.29 -24.88
CA ALA A 61 6.24 -18.35 -25.99
C ALA A 61 5.07 -17.37 -25.72
N ASP A 62 4.02 -17.84 -25.08
CA ASP A 62 2.86 -17.05 -24.65
C ASP A 62 3.20 -16.06 -23.53
N GLU A 63 4.06 -16.43 -22.58
CA GLU A 63 4.56 -15.52 -21.56
C GLU A 63 5.40 -14.38 -22.18
N LYS A 64 6.27 -14.70 -23.15
CA LYS A 64 7.06 -13.68 -23.87
C LYS A 64 6.17 -12.72 -24.62
N THR A 65 5.18 -13.22 -25.33
CA THR A 65 4.21 -12.41 -26.06
C THR A 65 3.42 -11.48 -25.15
N THR A 66 3.01 -11.98 -23.97
CA THR A 66 2.29 -11.18 -22.97
C THR A 66 3.18 -10.07 -22.41
N ILE A 67 4.43 -10.36 -22.11
CA ILE A 67 5.41 -9.36 -21.63
C ILE A 67 5.63 -8.29 -22.69
N GLU A 68 5.86 -8.67 -23.94
CA GLU A 68 6.05 -7.74 -25.06
C GLU A 68 4.85 -6.82 -25.27
N LEU A 69 3.64 -7.39 -25.21
CA LEU A 69 2.40 -6.63 -25.29
C LEU A 69 2.27 -5.62 -24.15
N PHE A 70 2.57 -6.04 -22.93
CA PHE A 70 2.56 -5.17 -21.75
C PHE A 70 3.56 -4.03 -21.89
N GLU A 71 4.83 -4.34 -22.24
CA GLU A 71 5.87 -3.33 -22.40
C GLU A 71 5.52 -2.32 -23.51
N LYS A 72 4.92 -2.76 -24.59
CA LYS A 72 4.49 -1.92 -25.69
C LYS A 72 3.30 -1.01 -25.31
N SER A 73 2.39 -1.50 -24.48
CA SER A 73 1.11 -0.82 -24.17
C SER A 73 1.13 0.00 -22.88
N ARG A 74 1.99 -0.34 -21.91
CA ARG A 74 2.01 0.33 -20.58
C ARG A 74 2.17 1.85 -20.65
N GLY A 75 2.91 2.35 -21.63
CA GLY A 75 3.11 3.79 -21.84
C GLY A 75 1.84 4.55 -22.28
N SER A 76 0.86 3.82 -22.81
CA SER A 76 -0.40 4.36 -23.29
C SER A 76 -1.50 4.34 -22.23
N VAL A 77 -1.32 3.58 -21.14
CA VAL A 77 -2.29 3.50 -20.04
C VAL A 77 -2.12 4.67 -19.09
N VAL A 78 -3.23 5.29 -18.70
CA VAL A 78 -3.26 6.45 -17.83
C VAL A 78 -4.13 6.22 -16.60
N TYR A 79 -3.81 6.93 -15.53
CA TYR A 79 -4.60 7.00 -14.32
C TYR A 79 -5.39 8.32 -14.32
N ILE A 80 -6.67 8.25 -13.97
CA ILE A 80 -7.57 9.40 -13.99
C ILE A 80 -8.08 9.65 -12.58
N THR A 81 -7.96 10.90 -12.12
CA THR A 81 -8.58 11.36 -10.89
C THR A 81 -9.62 12.42 -11.21
N THR A 82 -10.74 12.37 -10.51
CA THR A 82 -11.83 13.32 -10.70
C THR A 82 -12.15 14.05 -9.41
N ALA A 83 -12.57 15.29 -9.54
CA ALA A 83 -12.99 16.09 -8.41
C ALA A 83 -14.31 16.80 -8.70
N GLN A 84 -15.05 17.10 -7.64
CA GLN A 84 -16.30 17.85 -7.68
C GLN A 84 -16.14 19.16 -6.91
N LEU A 85 -16.64 20.25 -7.49
CA LEU A 85 -16.73 21.53 -6.80
C LEU A 85 -17.97 21.55 -5.90
N VAL A 86 -17.77 21.68 -4.61
CA VAL A 86 -18.84 21.77 -3.62
C VAL A 86 -18.85 23.18 -3.05
N ARG A 87 -20.02 23.84 -3.11
CA ARG A 87 -20.25 25.13 -2.46
C ARG A 87 -20.74 24.91 -1.03
N HIS A 88 -20.10 25.54 -0.11
CA HIS A 88 -20.61 25.58 1.27
C HIS A 88 -21.80 26.56 1.36
N VAL A 89 -22.94 26.11 1.90
CA VAL A 89 -24.20 26.88 1.94
C VAL A 89 -24.06 28.19 2.71
N TRP A 90 -23.18 28.22 3.73
CA TRP A 90 -23.01 29.36 4.64
C TRP A 90 -21.78 30.24 4.33
N SER A 91 -20.89 29.79 3.47
CA SER A 91 -19.72 30.55 3.03
C SER A 91 -19.71 30.55 1.50
N ARG A 92 -19.33 31.68 0.89
CA ARG A 92 -19.14 31.75 -0.56
C ARG A 92 -17.96 30.93 -1.08
N ASN A 93 -17.33 30.12 -0.23
CA ASN A 93 -16.18 29.31 -0.57
C ASN A 93 -16.59 28.07 -1.37
N VAL A 94 -15.82 27.83 -2.43
CA VAL A 94 -15.94 26.64 -3.27
C VAL A 94 -14.74 25.73 -2.96
N PHE A 95 -15.01 24.49 -2.59
CA PHE A 95 -13.98 23.49 -2.32
C PHE A 95 -13.98 22.42 -3.40
N SER A 96 -12.80 22.01 -3.84
CA SER A 96 -12.61 20.85 -4.70
C SER A 96 -12.48 19.61 -3.83
N VAL A 97 -13.43 18.69 -3.97
CA VAL A 97 -13.45 17.42 -3.22
C VAL A 97 -13.14 16.29 -4.18
N PRO A 98 -12.16 15.42 -3.87
CA PRO A 98 -11.92 14.21 -4.65
C PRO A 98 -13.22 13.39 -4.76
N ARG A 99 -13.56 12.93 -5.98
CA ARG A 99 -14.78 12.17 -6.24
C ARG A 99 -14.50 10.70 -6.51
N GLY A 100 -13.56 10.43 -7.40
CA GLY A 100 -13.24 9.07 -7.81
C GLY A 100 -11.97 9.00 -8.63
N THR A 101 -11.63 7.77 -8.94
CA THR A 101 -10.46 7.42 -9.74
C THR A 101 -10.83 6.37 -10.77
N GLY A 102 -10.09 6.30 -11.85
CA GLY A 102 -10.27 5.31 -12.89
C GLY A 102 -9.04 5.18 -13.77
N SER A 103 -9.15 4.35 -14.78
CA SER A 103 -8.12 4.16 -15.80
C SER A 103 -8.63 4.59 -17.16
N GLY A 104 -7.71 4.85 -18.06
CA GLY A 104 -7.99 5.13 -19.45
C GLY A 104 -6.77 4.83 -20.29
N PHE A 105 -6.83 5.12 -21.57
CA PHE A 105 -5.69 4.97 -22.47
C PHE A 105 -5.65 6.09 -23.50
N ILE A 106 -4.44 6.40 -23.95
CA ILE A 106 -4.19 7.39 -25.01
C ILE A 106 -4.65 6.80 -26.33
N TRP A 107 -5.57 7.50 -26.99
CA TRP A 107 -6.12 7.08 -28.28
C TRP A 107 -5.25 7.51 -29.44
N ASP A 108 -4.73 8.73 -29.41
CA ASP A 108 -3.96 9.33 -30.50
C ASP A 108 -2.87 10.31 -30.00
N ASP A 109 -2.03 10.72 -30.92
CA ASP A 109 -0.95 11.69 -30.68
C ASP A 109 -1.46 13.10 -30.39
N ALA A 110 -2.73 13.37 -30.65
CA ALA A 110 -3.34 14.65 -30.32
C ALA A 110 -3.68 14.76 -28.83
N GLY A 111 -3.61 13.67 -28.08
CA GLY A 111 -3.86 13.61 -26.63
C GLY A 111 -5.33 13.35 -26.29
N HIS A 112 -6.04 12.63 -27.13
CA HIS A 112 -7.33 12.08 -26.75
C HIS A 112 -7.13 10.86 -25.82
N VAL A 113 -7.91 10.83 -24.75
CA VAL A 113 -7.91 9.77 -23.76
C VAL A 113 -9.28 9.15 -23.72
N VAL A 114 -9.34 7.84 -23.92
CA VAL A 114 -10.58 7.06 -23.78
C VAL A 114 -10.66 6.48 -22.37
N THR A 115 -11.85 6.62 -21.75
CA THR A 115 -12.14 6.10 -20.43
C THR A 115 -13.62 5.71 -20.32
N ASN A 116 -14.03 5.15 -19.19
CA ASN A 116 -15.42 4.88 -18.93
C ASN A 116 -16.18 6.14 -18.51
N PHE A 117 -17.45 6.24 -18.91
CA PHE A 117 -18.31 7.37 -18.57
C PHE A 117 -18.51 7.48 -17.05
N HIS A 118 -18.71 6.36 -16.35
CA HIS A 118 -18.92 6.37 -14.90
C HIS A 118 -17.74 6.98 -14.13
N VAL A 119 -16.51 6.93 -14.68
CA VAL A 119 -15.32 7.54 -14.03
C VAL A 119 -15.45 9.05 -13.96
N ILE A 120 -16.03 9.68 -15.00
CA ILE A 120 -16.14 11.15 -15.09
C ILE A 120 -17.53 11.67 -14.72
N GLN A 121 -18.49 10.79 -14.51
CA GLN A 121 -19.87 11.16 -14.24
C GLN A 121 -19.98 12.06 -13.01
N GLY A 122 -20.55 13.26 -13.18
CA GLY A 122 -20.75 14.25 -12.11
C GLY A 122 -19.46 14.89 -11.59
N ALA A 123 -18.33 14.71 -12.26
CA ALA A 123 -17.11 15.42 -11.97
C ALA A 123 -17.15 16.84 -12.51
N SER A 124 -16.55 17.78 -11.78
CA SER A 124 -16.35 19.17 -12.25
C SER A 124 -14.99 19.34 -12.90
N SER A 125 -14.05 18.45 -12.61
CA SER A 125 -12.70 18.42 -13.19
C SER A 125 -12.16 17.01 -13.25
N ALA A 126 -11.30 16.76 -14.22
CA ALA A 126 -10.55 15.51 -14.35
C ALA A 126 -9.07 15.81 -14.57
N THR A 127 -8.22 15.04 -13.91
CA THR A 127 -6.76 15.07 -14.07
C THR A 127 -6.30 13.72 -14.54
N VAL A 128 -5.52 13.70 -15.60
CA VAL A 128 -4.93 12.49 -16.19
C VAL A 128 -3.45 12.44 -15.84
N LYS A 129 -3.05 11.36 -15.18
CA LYS A 129 -1.65 11.04 -14.87
C LYS A 129 -1.13 10.04 -15.88
N LEU A 130 -0.05 10.41 -16.55
CA LEU A 130 0.64 9.56 -17.52
C LEU A 130 1.58 8.56 -16.83
N ALA A 131 2.01 7.54 -17.57
CA ALA A 131 2.95 6.53 -17.10
C ALA A 131 4.31 7.10 -16.64
N ASP A 132 4.71 8.27 -17.17
CA ASP A 132 5.93 8.98 -16.76
C ASP A 132 5.73 9.88 -15.51
N GLY A 133 4.56 9.82 -14.88
CA GLY A 133 4.23 10.56 -13.67
C GLY A 133 3.73 11.99 -13.88
N ARG A 134 3.65 12.49 -15.13
CA ARG A 134 3.14 13.83 -15.43
C ARG A 134 1.62 13.89 -15.32
N ASP A 135 1.13 14.96 -14.73
CA ASP A 135 -0.30 15.23 -14.56
C ASP A 135 -0.78 16.30 -15.55
N TYR A 136 -1.94 16.04 -16.16
CA TYR A 136 -2.58 16.95 -17.10
C TYR A 136 -4.04 17.18 -16.73
N GLN A 137 -4.48 18.44 -16.74
CA GLN A 137 -5.91 18.73 -16.70
C GLN A 137 -6.56 18.26 -18.01
N ALA A 138 -7.69 17.59 -17.88
CA ALA A 138 -8.41 17.03 -19.01
C ALA A 138 -9.75 17.73 -19.21
N ALA A 139 -10.05 18.02 -20.47
CA ALA A 139 -11.35 18.53 -20.88
C ALA A 139 -12.20 17.40 -21.48
N LEU A 140 -13.49 17.36 -21.20
CA LEU A 140 -14.42 16.42 -21.82
C LEU A 140 -14.65 16.83 -23.30
N VAL A 141 -14.39 15.87 -24.20
CA VAL A 141 -14.70 16.03 -25.65
C VAL A 141 -16.09 15.50 -25.94
N GLY A 142 -16.43 14.35 -25.41
CA GLY A 142 -17.73 13.72 -25.59
C GLY A 142 -17.90 12.48 -24.73
N ALA A 143 -19.13 12.04 -24.58
CA ALA A 143 -19.46 10.84 -23.80
C ALA A 143 -20.68 10.13 -24.38
N SER A 144 -20.71 8.80 -24.19
CA SER A 144 -21.85 7.94 -24.49
C SER A 144 -22.23 7.15 -23.23
N PRO A 145 -23.16 7.65 -22.43
CA PRO A 145 -23.59 6.98 -21.20
C PRO A 145 -24.13 5.57 -21.44
N ALA A 146 -24.83 5.37 -22.55
CA ALA A 146 -25.41 4.06 -22.92
C ALA A 146 -24.33 2.97 -23.16
N HIS A 147 -23.13 3.38 -23.59
CA HIS A 147 -22.00 2.48 -23.84
C HIS A 147 -20.92 2.56 -22.76
N ASP A 148 -21.12 3.38 -21.74
CA ASP A 148 -20.16 3.66 -20.67
C ASP A 148 -18.79 4.12 -21.23
N ILE A 149 -18.78 4.98 -22.24
CA ILE A 149 -17.55 5.51 -22.85
C ILE A 149 -17.51 7.02 -22.72
N ALA A 150 -16.33 7.57 -22.44
CA ALA A 150 -16.04 8.98 -22.49
C ALA A 150 -14.69 9.25 -23.16
N VAL A 151 -14.58 10.38 -23.85
CA VAL A 151 -13.35 10.85 -24.46
C VAL A 151 -12.96 12.17 -23.81
N LEU A 152 -11.76 12.20 -23.28
CA LEU A 152 -11.14 13.37 -22.69
C LEU A 152 -10.04 13.89 -23.61
N LYS A 153 -9.68 15.16 -23.46
CA LYS A 153 -8.57 15.81 -24.16
C LYS A 153 -7.58 16.36 -23.15
N ILE A 154 -6.32 16.00 -23.28
CA ILE A 154 -5.22 16.59 -22.53
C ILE A 154 -4.35 17.46 -23.44
N GLY A 155 -3.82 18.55 -22.88
CA GLY A 155 -2.86 19.42 -23.57
C GLY A 155 -1.47 18.80 -23.55
N VAL A 156 -1.14 18.01 -24.58
CA VAL A 156 0.19 17.42 -24.72
C VAL A 156 1.12 18.43 -25.40
N GLY A 157 2.22 18.76 -24.72
CA GLY A 157 3.26 19.60 -25.28
C GLY A 157 4.16 18.85 -26.30
N PHE A 158 5.45 19.16 -26.32
CA PHE A 158 6.39 18.54 -27.24
C PHE A 158 6.61 17.02 -27.04
N LYS A 159 6.45 16.51 -25.81
CA LYS A 159 6.61 15.09 -25.50
C LYS A 159 5.25 14.43 -25.46
N ARG A 160 4.84 13.87 -26.58
CA ARG A 160 3.55 13.17 -26.71
C ARG A 160 3.65 11.76 -26.11
N PRO A 161 2.65 11.32 -25.34
CA PRO A 161 2.58 9.94 -24.89
C PRO A 161 2.23 9.03 -26.09
N PRO A 162 2.70 7.78 -26.11
CA PRO A 162 2.38 6.85 -27.18
C PRO A 162 0.89 6.52 -27.17
N ALA A 163 0.28 6.46 -28.36
CA ALA A 163 -1.07 5.94 -28.52
C ALA A 163 -1.10 4.42 -28.34
N VAL A 164 -2.23 3.88 -27.84
CA VAL A 164 -2.42 2.44 -27.73
C VAL A 164 -2.48 1.82 -29.13
N PRO A 165 -1.83 0.66 -29.37
CA PRO A 165 -2.00 -0.07 -30.62
C PRO A 165 -3.45 -0.59 -30.74
N VAL A 166 -4.11 -0.27 -31.85
CA VAL A 166 -5.49 -0.69 -32.12
C VAL A 166 -5.47 -1.85 -33.11
N GLY A 167 -6.12 -2.94 -32.77
CA GLY A 167 -6.34 -4.08 -33.64
C GLY A 167 -7.73 -4.09 -34.30
N THR A 168 -8.06 -5.18 -34.97
CA THR A 168 -9.41 -5.44 -35.51
C THR A 168 -10.12 -6.50 -34.66
N SER A 169 -11.43 -6.36 -34.53
CA SER A 169 -12.27 -7.39 -33.89
C SER A 169 -12.83 -8.42 -34.88
N ALA A 170 -12.57 -8.23 -36.18
CA ALA A 170 -13.17 -9.06 -37.24
C ALA A 170 -12.64 -10.48 -37.29
N ASP A 171 -11.43 -10.70 -36.78
CA ASP A 171 -10.70 -11.99 -36.77
C ASP A 171 -10.60 -12.64 -35.39
N LEU A 172 -11.24 -12.05 -34.37
CA LEU A 172 -11.25 -12.63 -33.04
C LEU A 172 -11.99 -13.95 -33.03
N LYS A 173 -11.39 -14.95 -32.35
CA LYS A 173 -11.99 -16.27 -32.13
C LYS A 173 -12.30 -16.44 -30.65
N VAL A 174 -13.36 -17.18 -30.37
CA VAL A 174 -13.71 -17.58 -29.01
C VAL A 174 -12.87 -18.79 -28.61
N GLY A 175 -12.25 -18.74 -27.40
CA GLY A 175 -11.51 -19.87 -26.85
C GLY A 175 -10.12 -19.55 -26.41
#